data_3dd5b9af84f266f0b9fbe9440c5cb1d4
#
_entry.id   3dd5b9af84f266f0b9fbe9440c5cb1d4
#
_cell.length_a   1.000
_cell.length_b   1.000
_cell.length_c   1.000
_cell.angle_alpha   90.00
_cell.angle_beta   90.00
_cell.angle_gamma   90.00
#
_symmetry.space_group_name_H-M   'P 1'
#
loop_
_entity.id
_entity.type
_entity.pdbx_description
1 polymer ?
#
loop_
_entity_poly.entity_id
_entity_poly.type
_entity_poly.pdbx_seq_one_letter_code
_entity_poly.pdbx_strand_id
1 'polypeptide(L)'
;EKYNSFGMANLFKKESILALDYLLKKRKLTKKIIEEFKLGFIPRNNNFYEELKVNFNEKEIQDSGLYYQNEKTKKFIDRFNSRIIFPINSIAENPIAFGGRAITNEKIAKYINSPETEFYKKGRHLYNLDKAKKLRSETNEVIIVEGYMDVISLYQNGIKNVISNSGTAITESQINLIWNFFSDPIICLDGDKSGQDASLRISERLIPLISSSKKIFFSILPEGSDPDDYIKKNEKKGFQNFLEQKDIIQDYIWKLKLNKINPNNPFEVSKFEKDIKKICYTIQDETLKKYIYEEFLRKLDELIPKQKLFKKNNNFKGYYSKNVTALNETKKIFKKNNKYTKEDLQEFSILFIMLNYPDIVKKNYELISGIHFSSEKTRNLKKKIMENIDTDTNSNDGKNFININKNLIEEIS
;
A
#
# COMPACT_ATOMS: atom_id res chain seq x y z
N GLU A 1 -16.81 6.35 26.57
CA GLU A 1 -16.50 5.73 27.89
C GLU A 1 -17.73 5.14 28.56
N LYS A 2 -18.83 5.89 28.80
CA LYS A 2 -20.04 5.38 29.46
C LYS A 2 -20.58 4.10 28.81
N TYR A 3 -20.63 4.04 27.48
CA TYR A 3 -21.08 2.85 26.76
C TYR A 3 -20.18 1.63 27.00
N ASN A 4 -18.87 1.83 27.05
CA ASN A 4 -17.95 0.76 27.36
C ASN A 4 -18.13 0.25 28.80
N SER A 5 -18.25 1.14 29.77
CA SER A 5 -18.52 0.79 31.17
C SER A 5 -19.81 0.02 31.35
N PHE A 6 -20.88 0.43 30.63
CA PHE A 6 -22.13 -0.30 30.57
C PHE A 6 -21.95 -1.73 30.03
N GLY A 7 -21.22 -1.88 28.91
CA GLY A 7 -20.94 -3.19 28.34
C GLY A 7 -20.13 -4.09 29.27
N MET A 8 -19.08 -3.54 29.91
CA MET A 8 -18.26 -4.27 30.89
C MET A 8 -19.11 -4.76 32.07
N ALA A 9 -19.92 -3.89 32.65
CA ALA A 9 -20.81 -4.26 33.76
C ALA A 9 -21.81 -5.36 33.36
N ASN A 10 -22.33 -5.31 32.14
CA ASN A 10 -23.28 -6.32 31.66
C ASN A 10 -22.62 -7.67 31.36
N LEU A 11 -21.36 -7.70 30.93
CA LEU A 11 -20.66 -8.95 30.62
C LEU A 11 -20.61 -9.92 31.80
N PHE A 12 -20.52 -9.40 33.02
CA PHE A 12 -20.44 -10.23 34.24
C PHE A 12 -21.80 -10.51 34.90
N LYS A 13 -22.92 -10.05 34.32
CA LYS A 13 -24.26 -10.37 34.80
C LYS A 13 -24.68 -11.80 34.41
N LYS A 14 -25.57 -12.40 35.18
CA LYS A 14 -26.10 -13.77 34.93
C LYS A 14 -26.72 -13.92 33.55
N GLU A 15 -27.42 -12.88 33.06
CA GLU A 15 -28.07 -12.86 31.75
C GLU A 15 -27.07 -12.93 30.58
N SER A 16 -25.82 -12.58 30.83
CA SER A 16 -24.75 -12.54 29.81
C SER A 16 -23.82 -13.76 29.87
N ILE A 17 -24.20 -14.81 30.59
CA ILE A 17 -23.34 -15.99 30.83
C ILE A 17 -22.82 -16.61 29.54
N LEU A 18 -23.61 -16.62 28.46
CA LEU A 18 -23.17 -17.14 27.15
C LEU A 18 -22.02 -16.33 26.56
N ALA A 19 -22.02 -15.00 26.72
CA ALA A 19 -20.96 -14.13 26.25
C ALA A 19 -19.68 -14.32 27.07
N LEU A 20 -19.84 -14.42 28.40
CA LEU A 20 -18.71 -14.65 29.31
C LEU A 20 -18.09 -16.04 29.08
N ASP A 21 -18.93 -17.08 28.96
CA ASP A 21 -18.47 -18.46 28.67
C ASP A 21 -17.77 -18.55 27.30
N TYR A 22 -18.24 -17.81 26.31
CA TYR A 22 -17.55 -17.72 25.03
C TYR A 22 -16.13 -17.21 25.19
N LEU A 23 -15.92 -16.14 25.95
CA LEU A 23 -14.58 -15.58 26.18
C LEU A 23 -13.71 -16.51 27.04
N LEU A 24 -14.25 -17.00 28.15
CA LEU A 24 -13.49 -17.82 29.13
C LEU A 24 -13.25 -19.24 28.64
N LYS A 25 -14.30 -19.94 28.14
CA LYS A 25 -14.23 -21.37 27.80
C LYS A 25 -13.83 -21.61 26.34
N LYS A 26 -14.48 -20.89 25.39
CA LYS A 26 -14.21 -21.10 23.96
C LYS A 26 -12.94 -20.42 23.50
N ARG A 27 -12.73 -19.15 23.92
CA ARG A 27 -11.53 -18.39 23.56
C ARG A 27 -10.39 -18.53 24.56
N LYS A 28 -10.67 -19.11 25.72
CA LYS A 28 -9.68 -19.37 26.80
C LYS A 28 -9.00 -18.09 27.30
N LEU A 29 -9.73 -16.96 27.30
CA LEU A 29 -9.20 -15.73 27.85
C LEU A 29 -9.29 -15.74 29.37
N THR A 30 -8.33 -15.14 30.05
CA THR A 30 -8.37 -14.93 31.49
C THR A 30 -9.24 -13.73 31.83
N LYS A 31 -9.80 -13.69 33.06
CA LYS A 31 -10.56 -12.52 33.53
C LYS A 31 -9.72 -11.25 33.47
N LYS A 32 -8.45 -11.34 33.86
CA LYS A 32 -7.50 -10.22 33.80
C LYS A 32 -7.40 -9.61 32.40
N ILE A 33 -7.32 -10.43 31.36
CA ILE A 33 -7.25 -9.97 29.96
C ILE A 33 -8.57 -9.34 29.51
N ILE A 34 -9.70 -9.94 29.90
CA ILE A 34 -11.04 -9.37 29.61
C ILE A 34 -11.17 -7.97 30.19
N GLU A 35 -10.71 -7.77 31.43
CA GLU A 35 -10.70 -6.48 32.12
C GLU A 35 -9.67 -5.50 31.50
N GLU A 36 -8.46 -5.98 31.19
CA GLU A 36 -7.39 -5.16 30.60
C GLU A 36 -7.76 -4.61 29.22
N PHE A 37 -8.45 -5.42 28.41
CA PHE A 37 -8.98 -5.00 27.12
C PHE A 37 -10.37 -4.36 27.20
N LYS A 38 -10.91 -4.20 28.41
CA LYS A 38 -12.21 -3.59 28.68
C LYS A 38 -13.32 -4.19 27.82
N LEU A 39 -13.29 -5.52 27.63
CA LEU A 39 -14.31 -6.22 26.85
C LEU A 39 -15.66 -6.13 27.54
N GLY A 40 -16.71 -5.96 26.76
CA GLY A 40 -18.08 -5.84 27.28
C GLY A 40 -19.05 -6.67 26.47
N PHE A 41 -20.29 -6.70 26.92
CA PHE A 41 -21.41 -7.29 26.20
C PHE A 41 -22.61 -6.36 26.24
N ILE A 42 -23.27 -6.19 25.10
CA ILE A 42 -24.49 -5.39 24.99
C ILE A 42 -25.68 -6.33 24.89
N PRO A 43 -26.54 -6.40 25.92
CA PRO A 43 -27.72 -7.28 25.92
C PRO A 43 -28.77 -6.78 24.93
N ARG A 44 -29.63 -7.71 24.45
CA ARG A 44 -30.62 -7.43 23.41
C ARG A 44 -31.62 -6.35 23.83
N ASN A 45 -32.10 -6.46 25.07
CA ASN A 45 -33.07 -5.52 25.63
C ASN A 45 -32.37 -4.68 26.69
N ASN A 46 -31.88 -3.50 26.29
CA ASN A 46 -31.25 -2.55 27.20
C ASN A 46 -31.91 -1.18 27.06
N ASN A 47 -31.91 -0.43 28.15
CA ASN A 47 -32.46 0.92 28.22
C ASN A 47 -31.36 2.00 28.18
N PHE A 48 -30.13 1.63 27.76
CA PHE A 48 -28.98 2.53 27.85
C PHE A 48 -29.13 3.76 26.94
N TYR A 49 -29.94 3.67 25.88
CA TYR A 49 -30.29 4.83 25.08
C TYR A 49 -30.97 5.94 25.91
N GLU A 50 -31.92 5.58 26.76
CA GLU A 50 -32.61 6.54 27.62
C GLU A 50 -31.70 7.12 28.72
N GLU A 51 -30.75 6.31 29.21
CA GLU A 51 -29.72 6.80 30.13
C GLU A 51 -28.78 7.83 29.46
N LEU A 52 -28.44 7.61 28.16
CA LEU A 52 -27.63 8.55 27.41
C LEU A 52 -28.35 9.88 27.17
N LYS A 53 -29.66 9.87 26.92
CA LYS A 53 -30.47 11.07 26.68
C LYS A 53 -30.49 12.04 27.87
N VAL A 54 -30.20 11.58 29.07
CA VAL A 54 -30.06 12.45 30.25
C VAL A 54 -28.89 13.41 30.13
N ASN A 55 -27.82 13.01 29.41
CA ASN A 55 -26.58 13.79 29.35
C ASN A 55 -26.21 14.25 27.93
N PHE A 56 -26.82 13.69 26.89
CA PHE A 56 -26.48 13.94 25.49
C PHE A 56 -27.75 14.16 24.68
N ASN A 57 -27.69 15.03 23.69
CA ASN A 57 -28.79 15.22 22.77
C ASN A 57 -28.82 14.08 21.71
N GLU A 58 -29.95 13.94 21.00
CA GLU A 58 -30.14 12.87 20.01
C GLU A 58 -29.10 12.91 18.89
N LYS A 59 -28.67 14.09 18.48
CA LYS A 59 -27.66 14.27 17.42
C LYS A 59 -26.29 13.75 17.90
N GLU A 60 -25.87 14.08 19.09
CA GLU A 60 -24.61 13.57 19.67
C GLU A 60 -24.62 12.05 19.80
N ILE A 61 -25.77 11.47 20.20
CA ILE A 61 -25.92 10.00 20.29
C ILE A 61 -25.84 9.38 18.88
N GLN A 62 -26.45 9.98 17.85
CA GLN A 62 -26.36 9.50 16.48
C GLN A 62 -24.93 9.64 15.91
N ASP A 63 -24.31 10.79 16.09
CA ASP A 63 -22.95 11.10 15.62
C ASP A 63 -21.89 10.18 16.27
N SER A 64 -22.19 9.61 17.46
CA SER A 64 -21.35 8.59 18.09
C SER A 64 -21.26 7.29 17.30
N GLY A 65 -22.23 7.02 16.40
CA GLY A 65 -22.33 5.78 15.64
C GLY A 65 -22.72 4.54 16.44
N LEU A 66 -23.09 4.69 17.73
CA LEU A 66 -23.54 3.59 18.57
C LEU A 66 -24.96 3.14 18.23
N TYR A 67 -25.78 4.08 17.81
CA TYR A 67 -27.20 3.86 17.48
C TYR A 67 -27.48 4.24 16.04
N TYR A 68 -28.45 3.58 15.45
CA TYR A 68 -29.04 3.97 14.17
C TYR A 68 -30.56 3.99 14.25
N GLN A 69 -31.17 4.89 13.50
CA GLN A 69 -32.63 4.98 13.46
C GLN A 69 -33.19 3.98 12.45
N ASN A 70 -34.11 3.13 12.89
CA ASN A 70 -34.83 2.25 11.99
C ASN A 70 -35.80 3.06 11.12
N GLU A 71 -35.68 2.96 9.82
CA GLU A 71 -36.46 3.77 8.87
C GLU A 71 -37.98 3.57 8.99
N LYS A 72 -38.42 2.33 9.31
CA LYS A 72 -39.84 1.97 9.42
C LYS A 72 -40.43 2.36 10.78
N THR A 73 -39.76 2.04 11.86
CA THR A 73 -40.31 2.23 13.21
C THR A 73 -39.90 3.56 13.85
N LYS A 74 -38.93 4.27 13.23
CA LYS A 74 -38.31 5.51 13.74
C LYS A 74 -37.64 5.35 15.12
N LYS A 75 -37.55 4.12 15.64
CA LYS A 75 -36.87 3.82 16.90
C LYS A 75 -35.38 3.73 16.72
N PHE A 76 -34.65 4.19 17.72
CA PHE A 76 -33.19 4.02 17.79
C PHE A 76 -32.87 2.59 18.21
N ILE A 77 -31.99 1.96 17.44
CA ILE A 77 -31.54 0.59 17.67
C ILE A 77 -30.05 0.63 17.97
N ASP A 78 -29.66 -0.06 19.03
CA ASP A 78 -28.26 -0.25 19.38
C ASP A 78 -27.56 -1.12 18.33
N ARG A 79 -26.50 -0.60 17.75
CA ARG A 79 -25.72 -1.27 16.70
C ARG A 79 -25.08 -2.56 17.18
N PHE A 80 -24.65 -2.59 18.43
CA PHE A 80 -23.92 -3.71 19.01
C PHE A 80 -24.80 -4.67 19.82
N ASN A 81 -26.10 -4.54 19.69
CA ASN A 81 -27.09 -5.39 20.31
C ASN A 81 -26.75 -6.89 20.17
N SER A 82 -26.80 -7.63 21.27
CA SER A 82 -26.45 -9.07 21.38
C SER A 82 -25.00 -9.39 20.96
N ARG A 83 -24.06 -8.45 21.17
CA ARG A 83 -22.66 -8.61 20.78
C ARG A 83 -21.70 -8.39 21.94
N ILE A 84 -20.60 -9.14 21.91
CA ILE A 84 -19.41 -8.81 22.66
C ILE A 84 -18.79 -7.59 21.98
N ILE A 85 -18.44 -6.56 22.74
CA ILE A 85 -17.81 -5.35 22.23
C ILE A 85 -16.32 -5.32 22.57
N PHE A 86 -15.55 -4.79 21.61
CA PHE A 86 -14.11 -4.58 21.65
C PHE A 86 -13.86 -3.08 21.48
N PRO A 87 -13.48 -2.35 22.53
CA PRO A 87 -13.24 -0.91 22.40
C PRO A 87 -12.02 -0.63 21.52
N ILE A 88 -12.20 0.22 20.53
CA ILE A 88 -11.12 0.74 19.69
C ILE A 88 -10.73 2.09 20.26
N ASN A 89 -9.50 2.20 20.73
CA ASN A 89 -9.01 3.40 21.38
C ASN A 89 -8.26 4.31 20.40
N SER A 90 -8.30 5.60 20.69
CA SER A 90 -7.37 6.57 20.13
C SER A 90 -5.95 6.32 20.68
N ILE A 91 -4.95 6.97 20.11
CA ILE A 91 -3.58 6.94 20.65
C ILE A 91 -3.53 7.43 22.11
N ALA A 92 -4.46 8.30 22.51
CA ALA A 92 -4.57 8.81 23.89
C ALA A 92 -5.34 7.87 24.84
N GLU A 93 -5.58 6.61 24.44
CA GLU A 93 -6.26 5.56 25.23
C GLU A 93 -7.76 5.81 25.48
N ASN A 94 -8.38 6.78 24.81
CA ASN A 94 -9.82 7.03 24.88
C ASN A 94 -10.56 6.15 23.87
N PRO A 95 -11.67 5.48 24.26
CA PRO A 95 -12.49 4.70 23.32
C PRO A 95 -13.20 5.64 22.35
N ILE A 96 -12.93 5.45 21.06
CA ILE A 96 -13.47 6.25 19.95
C ILE A 96 -14.44 5.45 19.06
N ALA A 97 -14.38 4.13 19.15
CA ALA A 97 -15.22 3.21 18.37
C ALA A 97 -15.26 1.83 19.03
N PHE A 98 -16.07 0.94 18.45
CA PHE A 98 -16.17 -0.44 18.90
C PHE A 98 -16.15 -1.41 17.71
N GLY A 99 -15.52 -2.56 17.91
CA GLY A 99 -15.83 -3.79 17.21
C GLY A 99 -16.90 -4.56 17.95
N GLY A 100 -17.75 -5.31 17.26
CA GLY A 100 -18.79 -6.14 17.88
C GLY A 100 -18.83 -7.53 17.29
N ARG A 101 -18.79 -8.57 18.14
CA ARG A 101 -18.90 -9.97 17.73
C ARG A 101 -20.22 -10.55 18.18
N ALA A 102 -21.03 -11.09 17.24
CA ALA A 102 -22.22 -11.85 17.55
C ALA A 102 -21.86 -13.18 18.23
N ILE A 103 -22.63 -13.54 19.27
CA ILE A 103 -22.49 -14.82 19.99
C ILE A 103 -23.57 -15.83 19.62
N THR A 104 -24.62 -15.39 18.91
CA THR A 104 -25.73 -16.22 18.44
C THR A 104 -25.45 -16.81 17.07
N ASN A 105 -26.11 -17.96 16.77
CA ASN A 105 -26.04 -18.60 15.45
C ASN A 105 -27.04 -18.00 14.43
N GLU A 106 -27.60 -16.83 14.70
CA GLU A 106 -28.50 -16.14 13.78
C GLU A 106 -27.72 -15.80 12.47
N LYS A 107 -28.43 -15.67 11.35
CA LYS A 107 -27.89 -15.28 10.04
C LYS A 107 -27.52 -13.80 10.01
N ILE A 108 -26.63 -13.39 10.92
CA ILE A 108 -26.13 -12.02 11.03
C ILE A 108 -24.62 -12.00 10.86
N ALA A 109 -24.08 -10.86 10.46
CA ALA A 109 -22.63 -10.69 10.33
C ALA A 109 -21.91 -11.03 11.65
N LYS A 110 -20.95 -11.96 11.59
CA LYS A 110 -20.18 -12.43 12.75
C LYS A 110 -19.46 -11.28 13.46
N TYR A 111 -18.86 -10.39 12.70
CA TYR A 111 -18.20 -9.16 13.18
C TYR A 111 -18.79 -7.94 12.50
N ILE A 112 -18.94 -6.87 13.26
CA ILE A 112 -19.25 -5.52 12.77
C ILE A 112 -18.35 -4.51 13.47
N ASN A 113 -18.17 -3.35 12.86
CA ASN A 113 -17.46 -2.22 13.46
C ASN A 113 -18.40 -1.00 13.54
N SER A 114 -18.03 -0.04 14.40
CA SER A 114 -18.63 1.30 14.34
C SER A 114 -18.55 1.84 12.91
N PRO A 115 -19.54 2.63 12.48
CA PRO A 115 -19.42 3.42 11.26
C PRO A 115 -18.31 4.44 11.43
N GLU A 116 -17.89 5.06 10.34
CA GLU A 116 -17.00 6.21 10.42
C GLU A 116 -17.70 7.39 11.11
N THR A 117 -16.98 8.03 12.01
CA THR A 117 -17.43 9.22 12.73
C THR A 117 -16.38 10.32 12.60
N GLU A 118 -16.61 11.47 13.21
CA GLU A 118 -15.60 12.52 13.28
C GLU A 118 -14.29 12.02 13.93
N PHE A 119 -14.40 11.22 15.00
CA PHE A 119 -13.25 10.72 15.77
C PHE A 119 -12.70 9.39 15.28
N TYR A 120 -13.48 8.61 14.53
CA TYR A 120 -13.09 7.28 14.06
C TYR A 120 -13.13 7.17 12.55
N LYS A 121 -11.96 6.92 11.96
CA LYS A 121 -11.80 6.57 10.54
C LYS A 121 -11.12 5.22 10.44
N LYS A 122 -11.85 4.21 9.93
CA LYS A 122 -11.40 2.82 9.90
C LYS A 122 -10.03 2.65 9.23
N GLY A 123 -9.78 3.39 8.16
CA GLY A 123 -8.49 3.37 7.45
C GLY A 123 -7.35 4.15 8.13
N ARG A 124 -7.57 4.76 9.31
CA ARG A 124 -6.57 5.55 10.03
C ARG A 124 -6.30 5.07 11.46
N HIS A 125 -7.18 4.22 12.01
CA HIS A 125 -7.04 3.71 13.37
C HIS A 125 -6.67 2.23 13.35
N LEU A 126 -5.98 1.81 14.40
CA LEU A 126 -5.50 0.45 14.59
C LEU A 126 -5.86 0.00 16.01
N TYR A 127 -6.42 -1.19 16.12
CA TYR A 127 -6.74 -1.80 17.40
C TYR A 127 -5.48 -2.13 18.19
N ASN A 128 -5.45 -1.83 19.47
CA ASN A 128 -4.36 -2.06 20.42
C ASN A 128 -3.06 -1.23 20.18
N LEU A 129 -3.06 -0.26 19.25
CA LEU A 129 -1.89 0.58 19.05
C LEU A 129 -1.60 1.46 20.27
N ASP A 130 -2.62 1.86 21.02
CA ASP A 130 -2.54 2.59 22.27
C ASP A 130 -1.69 1.88 23.32
N LYS A 131 -1.76 0.55 23.41
CA LYS A 131 -0.93 -0.27 24.30
C LYS A 131 0.42 -0.64 23.68
N ALA A 132 0.41 -1.10 22.41
CA ALA A 132 1.62 -1.55 21.73
C ALA A 132 2.69 -0.44 21.67
N LYS A 133 2.31 0.82 21.40
CA LYS A 133 3.25 1.95 21.33
C LYS A 133 4.10 2.16 22.60
N LYS A 134 3.66 1.64 23.75
CA LYS A 134 4.41 1.72 25.02
C LYS A 134 5.70 0.89 24.95
N LEU A 135 5.79 -0.06 24.04
CA LEU A 135 6.95 -0.93 23.83
C LEU A 135 7.95 -0.39 22.80
N ARG A 136 7.74 0.82 22.28
CA ARG A 136 8.62 1.41 21.24
C ARG A 136 10.08 1.60 21.66
N SER A 137 10.36 1.63 22.95
CA SER A 137 11.73 1.68 23.48
C SER A 137 12.37 0.31 23.65
N GLU A 138 11.58 -0.77 23.58
CA GLU A 138 12.02 -2.15 23.79
C GLU A 138 12.19 -2.89 22.47
N THR A 139 11.42 -2.52 21.44
CA THR A 139 11.45 -3.17 20.12
C THR A 139 11.10 -2.20 19.00
N ASN A 140 11.74 -2.41 17.85
CA ASN A 140 11.39 -1.74 16.58
C ASN A 140 10.26 -2.44 15.83
N GLU A 141 9.85 -3.63 16.26
CA GLU A 141 8.89 -4.48 15.58
C GLU A 141 7.50 -4.36 16.19
N VAL A 142 6.48 -4.35 15.33
CA VAL A 142 5.07 -4.54 15.70
C VAL A 142 4.42 -5.51 14.74
N ILE A 143 3.61 -6.42 15.28
CA ILE A 143 2.93 -7.46 14.52
C ILE A 143 1.53 -6.98 14.18
N ILE A 144 1.18 -7.01 12.91
CA ILE A 144 -0.14 -6.63 12.40
C ILE A 144 -0.88 -7.90 12.04
N VAL A 145 -2.00 -8.16 12.72
CA VAL A 145 -2.90 -9.28 12.47
C VAL A 145 -4.28 -8.81 12.02
N GLU A 146 -5.13 -9.70 11.54
CA GLU A 146 -6.41 -9.31 10.94
C GLU A 146 -7.48 -8.95 11.98
N GLY A 147 -7.58 -9.69 13.06
CA GLY A 147 -8.72 -9.67 13.96
C GLY A 147 -8.43 -9.22 15.39
N TYR A 148 -9.49 -8.80 16.09
CA TYR A 148 -9.43 -8.44 17.52
C TYR A 148 -8.99 -9.61 18.39
N MET A 149 -9.52 -10.80 18.09
CA MET A 149 -9.23 -12.00 18.89
C MET A 149 -7.80 -12.45 18.75
N ASP A 150 -7.21 -12.30 17.56
CA ASP A 150 -5.81 -12.62 17.32
C ASP A 150 -4.90 -11.74 18.16
N VAL A 151 -5.19 -10.42 18.19
CA VAL A 151 -4.48 -9.48 19.07
C VAL A 151 -4.57 -9.89 20.52
N ILE A 152 -5.77 -10.16 21.03
CA ILE A 152 -5.98 -10.46 22.44
C ILE A 152 -5.32 -11.79 22.83
N SER A 153 -5.40 -12.78 21.93
CA SER A 153 -4.77 -14.10 22.16
C SER A 153 -3.25 -14.00 22.18
N LEU A 154 -2.65 -13.32 21.21
CA LEU A 154 -1.21 -13.08 21.17
C LEU A 154 -0.74 -12.29 22.40
N TYR A 155 -1.47 -11.23 22.75
CA TYR A 155 -1.16 -10.41 23.92
C TYR A 155 -1.20 -11.21 25.22
N GLN A 156 -2.22 -12.04 25.42
CA GLN A 156 -2.36 -12.91 26.57
C GLN A 156 -1.18 -13.89 26.71
N ASN A 157 -0.67 -14.39 25.57
CA ASN A 157 0.47 -15.30 25.51
C ASN A 157 1.83 -14.56 25.53
N GLY A 158 1.85 -13.27 25.87
CA GLY A 158 3.05 -12.49 26.09
C GLY A 158 3.67 -11.88 24.84
N ILE A 159 2.95 -11.85 23.70
CA ILE A 159 3.29 -11.08 22.49
C ILE A 159 2.50 -9.77 22.54
N LYS A 160 3.08 -8.76 23.17
CA LYS A 160 2.36 -7.51 23.48
C LYS A 160 2.45 -6.43 22.38
N ASN A 161 3.48 -6.50 21.53
CA ASN A 161 3.69 -5.63 20.38
C ASN A 161 2.85 -6.06 19.17
N VAL A 162 1.55 -6.25 19.38
CA VAL A 162 0.60 -6.73 18.37
C VAL A 162 -0.56 -5.76 18.21
N ILE A 163 -0.99 -5.52 16.97
CA ILE A 163 -2.08 -4.61 16.60
C ILE A 163 -2.93 -5.23 15.50
N SER A 164 -4.12 -4.67 15.25
CA SER A 164 -4.97 -5.12 14.14
C SER A 164 -5.53 -3.94 13.34
N ASN A 165 -5.67 -4.15 12.04
CA ASN A 165 -6.40 -3.28 11.12
C ASN A 165 -7.94 -3.49 11.14
N SER A 166 -8.45 -4.30 12.08
CA SER A 166 -9.87 -4.49 12.36
C SER A 166 -10.68 -5.04 11.17
N GLY A 167 -10.12 -6.03 10.45
CA GLY A 167 -10.82 -6.77 9.38
C GLY A 167 -10.97 -5.97 8.08
N THR A 168 -10.01 -5.09 7.77
CA THR A 168 -9.87 -4.44 6.45
C THR A 168 -8.44 -4.65 5.95
N ALA A 169 -8.22 -4.47 4.64
CA ALA A 169 -6.85 -4.41 4.14
C ALA A 169 -6.11 -3.20 4.75
N ILE A 170 -4.87 -3.41 5.21
CA ILE A 170 -4.07 -2.34 5.79
C ILE A 170 -3.88 -1.18 4.80
N THR A 171 -4.00 0.04 5.26
CA THR A 171 -3.90 1.26 4.43
C THR A 171 -2.51 1.91 4.55
N GLU A 172 -2.18 2.77 3.59
CA GLU A 172 -0.97 3.60 3.64
C GLU A 172 -0.97 4.53 4.87
N SER A 173 -2.13 5.10 5.22
CA SER A 173 -2.27 5.95 6.41
C SER A 173 -1.98 5.18 7.70
N GLN A 174 -2.42 3.91 7.78
CA GLN A 174 -2.13 3.04 8.93
C GLN A 174 -0.64 2.68 9.01
N ILE A 175 0.01 2.34 7.90
CA ILE A 175 1.46 2.08 7.88
C ILE A 175 2.25 3.32 8.26
N ASN A 176 1.91 4.48 7.73
CA ASN A 176 2.55 5.74 8.11
C ASN A 176 2.37 6.07 9.60
N LEU A 177 1.20 5.76 10.17
CA LEU A 177 0.96 5.90 11.60
C LEU A 177 1.84 4.95 12.42
N ILE A 178 1.98 3.69 12.00
CA ILE A 178 2.82 2.69 12.67
C ILE A 178 4.29 3.14 12.69
N TRP A 179 4.81 3.66 11.59
CA TRP A 179 6.20 4.12 11.49
C TRP A 179 6.55 5.31 12.40
N ASN A 180 5.56 5.98 12.99
CA ASN A 180 5.84 6.96 14.05
C ASN A 180 6.30 6.30 15.36
N PHE A 181 6.11 4.98 15.51
CA PHE A 181 6.42 4.24 16.73
C PHE A 181 7.35 3.05 16.50
N PHE A 182 7.22 2.37 15.37
CA PHE A 182 7.94 1.13 15.04
C PHE A 182 8.47 1.20 13.60
N SER A 183 9.77 0.99 13.41
CA SER A 183 10.39 1.02 12.06
C SER A 183 10.15 -0.25 11.24
N ASP A 184 9.88 -1.37 11.89
CA ASP A 184 9.87 -2.71 11.32
C ASP A 184 8.51 -3.43 11.55
N PRO A 185 7.39 -2.95 10.96
CA PRO A 185 6.11 -3.64 11.05
C PRO A 185 6.15 -4.99 10.32
N ILE A 186 5.55 -6.02 10.94
CA ILE A 186 5.42 -7.38 10.42
C ILE A 186 3.94 -7.63 10.14
N ILE A 187 3.56 -7.79 8.87
CA ILE A 187 2.21 -8.18 8.47
C ILE A 187 2.10 -9.69 8.56
N CYS A 188 1.39 -10.17 9.57
CA CYS A 188 1.13 -11.58 9.81
C CYS A 188 -0.27 -11.93 9.32
N LEU A 189 -0.36 -12.77 8.30
CA LEU A 189 -1.60 -13.14 7.62
C LEU A 189 -1.94 -14.61 7.85
N ASP A 190 -3.23 -14.92 7.75
CA ASP A 190 -3.74 -16.27 7.81
C ASP A 190 -3.22 -17.12 6.62
N GLY A 191 -3.07 -18.42 6.84
CA GLY A 191 -2.48 -19.35 5.87
C GLY A 191 -3.42 -19.81 4.75
N ASP A 192 -4.46 -19.04 4.37
CA ASP A 192 -5.39 -19.42 3.32
C ASP A 192 -4.99 -18.89 1.94
N LYS A 193 -5.53 -19.51 0.84
CA LYS A 193 -5.24 -19.07 -0.53
C LYS A 193 -5.74 -17.65 -0.83
N SER A 194 -6.85 -17.25 -0.23
CA SER A 194 -7.39 -15.90 -0.41
C SER A 194 -6.47 -14.85 0.24
N GLY A 195 -5.83 -15.20 1.34
CA GLY A 195 -4.80 -14.41 2.02
C GLY A 195 -3.56 -14.17 1.14
N GLN A 196 -3.11 -15.16 0.38
CA GLN A 196 -1.93 -15.00 -0.49
C GLN A 196 -2.15 -13.98 -1.62
N ASP A 197 -3.30 -13.99 -2.30
CA ASP A 197 -3.59 -13.02 -3.35
C ASP A 197 -3.88 -11.62 -2.76
N ALA A 198 -4.49 -11.56 -1.59
CA ALA A 198 -4.69 -10.31 -0.85
C ALA A 198 -3.34 -9.73 -0.40
N SER A 199 -2.42 -10.58 0.09
CA SER A 199 -1.09 -10.17 0.54
C SER A 199 -0.22 -9.59 -0.57
N LEU A 200 -0.29 -10.16 -1.79
CA LEU A 200 0.42 -9.61 -2.94
C LEU A 200 -0.10 -8.21 -3.29
N ARG A 201 -1.42 -8.02 -3.32
CA ARG A 201 -2.01 -6.68 -3.56
C ARG A 201 -1.62 -5.68 -2.48
N ILE A 202 -1.57 -6.11 -1.21
CA ILE A 202 -1.13 -5.29 -0.09
C ILE A 202 0.34 -4.92 -0.26
N SER A 203 1.22 -5.89 -0.56
CA SER A 203 2.65 -5.65 -0.72
C SER A 203 2.95 -4.72 -1.90
N GLU A 204 2.29 -4.90 -3.05
CA GLU A 204 2.44 -4.00 -4.23
C GLU A 204 1.99 -2.56 -3.93
N ARG A 205 0.97 -2.39 -3.08
CA ARG A 205 0.52 -1.06 -2.66
C ARG A 205 1.46 -0.39 -1.67
N LEU A 206 2.12 -1.17 -0.80
CA LEU A 206 2.94 -0.65 0.28
C LEU A 206 4.42 -0.47 -0.10
N ILE A 207 4.93 -1.21 -1.09
CA ILE A 207 6.34 -1.12 -1.49
C ILE A 207 6.78 0.28 -1.94
N PRO A 208 5.92 1.14 -2.54
CA PRO A 208 6.31 2.51 -2.86
C PRO A 208 6.72 3.35 -1.64
N LEU A 209 6.25 2.98 -0.44
CA LEU A 209 6.39 3.77 0.78
C LEU A 209 7.64 3.44 1.60
N ILE A 210 8.33 2.32 1.27
CA ILE A 210 9.51 1.91 2.03
C ILE A 210 10.70 2.86 1.81
N SER A 211 11.58 2.92 2.81
CA SER A 211 12.83 3.67 2.74
C SER A 211 13.92 2.94 3.53
N SER A 212 15.13 3.47 3.53
CA SER A 212 16.25 2.92 4.30
C SER A 212 15.95 2.77 5.80
N SER A 213 15.06 3.62 6.36
CA SER A 213 14.65 3.59 7.77
C SER A 213 13.23 3.04 8.01
N LYS A 214 12.47 2.74 6.96
CA LYS A 214 11.07 2.30 7.02
C LYS A 214 10.93 0.99 6.26
N LYS A 215 10.94 -0.12 6.97
CA LYS A 215 10.81 -1.46 6.41
C LYS A 215 9.39 -1.98 6.58
N ILE A 216 9.06 -3.03 5.86
CA ILE A 216 7.83 -3.83 6.05
C ILE A 216 8.22 -5.28 5.85
N PHE A 217 7.75 -6.14 6.76
CA PHE A 217 7.95 -7.58 6.69
C PHE A 217 6.62 -8.30 6.54
N PHE A 218 6.67 -9.47 5.95
CA PHE A 218 5.54 -10.38 5.81
C PHE A 218 5.86 -11.72 6.45
N SER A 219 4.86 -12.29 7.13
CA SER A 219 4.91 -13.64 7.68
C SER A 219 3.56 -14.29 7.41
N ILE A 220 3.54 -15.44 6.76
CA ILE A 220 2.32 -16.17 6.42
C ILE A 220 2.26 -17.42 7.25
N LEU A 221 1.19 -17.60 8.00
CA LEU A 221 0.97 -18.81 8.80
C LEU A 221 0.80 -20.05 7.91
N PRO A 222 1.06 -21.24 8.44
CA PRO A 222 0.77 -22.49 7.75
C PRO A 222 -0.71 -22.59 7.37
N GLU A 223 -1.00 -23.30 6.26
CA GLU A 223 -2.34 -23.47 5.72
C GLU A 223 -3.35 -23.93 6.80
N GLY A 224 -4.48 -23.25 6.88
CA GLY A 224 -5.55 -23.51 7.83
C GLY A 224 -5.29 -23.04 9.27
N SER A 225 -4.26 -22.25 9.51
CA SER A 225 -3.96 -21.69 10.84
C SER A 225 -4.22 -20.18 10.84
N ASP A 226 -4.85 -19.68 11.91
CA ASP A 226 -4.89 -18.27 12.28
C ASP A 226 -3.92 -18.00 13.46
N PRO A 227 -3.61 -16.73 13.80
CA PRO A 227 -2.70 -16.38 14.89
C PRO A 227 -3.16 -16.90 16.25
N ASP A 228 -4.48 -16.92 16.53
CA ASP A 228 -5.08 -17.42 17.77
C ASP A 228 -4.83 -18.94 17.93
N ASP A 229 -5.07 -19.72 16.88
CA ASP A 229 -4.87 -21.15 16.89
C ASP A 229 -3.37 -21.51 16.91
N TYR A 230 -2.55 -20.79 16.17
CA TYR A 230 -1.12 -21.05 16.09
C TYR A 230 -0.41 -20.81 17.43
N ILE A 231 -0.69 -19.70 18.13
CA ILE A 231 -0.09 -19.40 19.43
C ILE A 231 -0.51 -20.39 20.52
N LYS A 232 -1.76 -20.86 20.48
CA LYS A 232 -2.26 -21.88 21.43
C LYS A 232 -1.59 -23.23 21.25
N LYS A 233 -1.20 -23.57 20.02
CA LYS A 233 -0.57 -24.84 19.66
C LYS A 233 0.94 -24.83 19.90
N ASN A 234 1.61 -23.73 19.56
CA ASN A 234 3.07 -23.66 19.51
C ASN A 234 3.68 -22.81 20.62
N GLU A 235 2.85 -22.22 21.49
CA GLU A 235 3.24 -21.31 22.56
C GLU A 235 4.00 -20.05 22.05
N LYS A 236 4.41 -19.20 22.99
CA LYS A 236 5.13 -17.95 22.69
C LYS A 236 6.41 -18.20 21.89
N LYS A 237 7.22 -19.18 22.30
CA LYS A 237 8.52 -19.47 21.67
C LYS A 237 8.34 -19.95 20.23
N GLY A 238 7.36 -20.82 19.99
CA GLY A 238 7.08 -21.30 18.63
C GLY A 238 6.59 -20.20 17.71
N PHE A 239 5.77 -19.26 18.22
CA PHE A 239 5.33 -18.10 17.46
C PHE A 239 6.48 -17.13 17.17
N GLN A 240 7.39 -16.92 18.11
CA GLN A 240 8.59 -16.08 17.89
C GLN A 240 9.51 -16.70 16.84
N ASN A 241 9.81 -18.00 16.92
CA ASN A 241 10.62 -18.71 15.91
C ASN A 241 9.99 -18.64 14.51
N PHE A 242 8.66 -18.67 14.42
CA PHE A 242 7.94 -18.49 13.16
C PHE A 242 8.16 -17.06 12.61
N LEU A 243 8.09 -16.03 13.44
CA LEU A 243 8.32 -14.65 13.01
C LEU A 243 9.78 -14.37 12.61
N GLU A 244 10.75 -15.14 13.08
CA GLU A 244 12.15 -15.02 12.62
C GLU A 244 12.31 -15.34 11.13
N GLN A 245 11.40 -16.16 10.57
CA GLN A 245 11.38 -16.52 9.14
C GLN A 245 10.63 -15.51 8.25
N LYS A 246 10.32 -14.33 8.79
CA LYS A 246 9.64 -13.28 8.02
C LYS A 246 10.44 -12.81 6.80
N ASP A 247 9.73 -12.53 5.74
CA ASP A 247 10.31 -11.97 4.51
C ASP A 247 10.19 -10.45 4.50
N ILE A 248 11.24 -9.75 4.12
CA ILE A 248 11.14 -8.32 3.81
C ILE A 248 10.32 -8.13 2.52
N ILE A 249 9.59 -7.04 2.41
CA ILE A 249 8.56 -6.83 1.38
C ILE A 249 9.01 -7.09 -0.05
N GLN A 250 10.22 -6.69 -0.45
CA GLN A 250 10.73 -6.93 -1.81
C GLN A 250 10.97 -8.43 -2.07
N ASP A 251 11.51 -9.17 -1.08
CA ASP A 251 11.73 -10.61 -1.18
C ASP A 251 10.42 -11.38 -1.19
N TYR A 252 9.46 -10.90 -0.40
CA TYR A 252 8.11 -11.44 -0.36
C TYR A 252 7.41 -11.31 -1.73
N ILE A 253 7.44 -10.13 -2.35
CA ILE A 253 6.89 -9.92 -3.69
C ILE A 253 7.59 -10.80 -4.72
N TRP A 254 8.92 -10.88 -4.67
CA TRP A 254 9.70 -11.73 -5.54
C TRP A 254 9.23 -13.19 -5.46
N LYS A 255 9.17 -13.76 -4.25
CA LYS A 255 8.73 -15.14 -4.03
C LYS A 255 7.33 -15.40 -4.56
N LEU A 256 6.36 -14.53 -4.24
CA LEU A 256 4.98 -14.71 -4.67
C LEU A 256 4.81 -14.63 -6.19
N LYS A 257 5.53 -13.76 -6.86
CA LYS A 257 5.46 -13.62 -8.31
C LYS A 257 6.21 -14.75 -9.02
N LEU A 258 7.35 -15.17 -8.48
CA LEU A 258 8.12 -16.29 -9.02
C LEU A 258 7.33 -17.61 -8.97
N ASN A 259 6.60 -17.86 -7.90
CA ASN A 259 5.76 -19.06 -7.76
C ASN A 259 4.61 -19.14 -8.78
N LYS A 260 4.31 -18.03 -9.47
CA LYS A 260 3.23 -17.96 -10.50
C LYS A 260 3.73 -18.19 -11.92
N ILE A 261 5.02 -18.39 -12.13
CA ILE A 261 5.61 -18.57 -13.46
C ILE A 261 6.37 -19.89 -13.57
N ASN A 262 6.53 -20.37 -14.80
CA ASN A 262 7.47 -21.44 -15.12
C ASN A 262 8.83 -20.83 -15.51
N PRO A 263 9.90 -21.01 -14.70
CA PRO A 263 11.22 -20.44 -14.99
C PRO A 263 11.86 -20.95 -16.31
N ASN A 264 11.37 -22.06 -16.84
CA ASN A 264 11.84 -22.62 -18.12
C ASN A 264 11.12 -22.02 -19.34
N ASN A 265 10.08 -21.21 -19.12
CA ASN A 265 9.34 -20.54 -20.19
C ASN A 265 9.85 -19.10 -20.39
N PRO A 266 10.58 -18.79 -21.50
CA PRO A 266 11.18 -17.47 -21.69
C PRO A 266 10.14 -16.34 -21.81
N PHE A 267 8.92 -16.63 -22.25
CA PHE A 267 7.85 -15.62 -22.31
C PHE A 267 7.37 -15.22 -20.90
N GLU A 268 7.21 -16.21 -20.01
CA GLU A 268 6.78 -15.98 -18.64
C GLU A 268 7.88 -15.28 -17.84
N VAL A 269 9.14 -15.69 -18.01
CA VAL A 269 10.30 -15.04 -17.40
C VAL A 269 10.42 -13.58 -17.86
N SER A 270 10.26 -13.32 -19.17
CA SER A 270 10.30 -11.94 -19.69
C SER A 270 9.18 -11.07 -19.14
N LYS A 271 7.97 -11.63 -18.97
CA LYS A 271 6.85 -10.92 -18.35
C LYS A 271 7.13 -10.65 -16.87
N PHE A 272 7.60 -11.66 -16.14
CA PHE A 272 7.99 -11.54 -14.74
C PHE A 272 9.05 -10.44 -14.53
N GLU A 273 10.10 -10.41 -15.35
CA GLU A 273 11.12 -9.38 -15.30
C GLU A 273 10.54 -7.97 -15.48
N LYS A 274 9.64 -7.80 -16.47
CA LYS A 274 8.97 -6.49 -16.69
C LYS A 274 8.13 -6.07 -15.48
N ASP A 275 7.40 -7.02 -14.90
CA ASP A 275 6.53 -6.76 -13.74
C ASP A 275 7.37 -6.38 -12.51
N ILE A 276 8.46 -7.09 -12.24
CA ILE A 276 9.36 -6.76 -11.12
C ILE A 276 10.02 -5.39 -11.32
N LYS A 277 10.51 -5.09 -12.53
CA LYS A 277 11.07 -3.77 -12.85
C LYS A 277 10.04 -2.65 -12.62
N LYS A 278 8.79 -2.86 -13.09
CA LYS A 278 7.71 -1.90 -12.89
C LYS A 278 7.46 -1.63 -11.41
N ILE A 279 7.41 -2.68 -10.59
CA ILE A 279 7.22 -2.55 -9.14
C ILE A 279 8.38 -1.78 -8.51
N CYS A 280 9.62 -2.12 -8.86
CA CYS A 280 10.80 -1.44 -8.36
C CYS A 280 10.76 0.07 -8.66
N TYR A 281 10.31 0.47 -9.85
CA TYR A 281 10.19 1.88 -10.22
C TYR A 281 9.15 2.66 -9.41
N THR A 282 8.23 1.99 -8.71
CA THR A 282 7.26 2.67 -7.84
C THR A 282 7.87 3.13 -6.52
N ILE A 283 9.01 2.59 -6.10
CA ILE A 283 9.68 2.95 -4.83
C ILE A 283 10.09 4.42 -4.87
N GLN A 284 9.66 5.17 -3.83
CA GLN A 284 9.88 6.62 -3.77
C GLN A 284 11.31 7.00 -3.33
N ASP A 285 11.95 6.18 -2.47
CA ASP A 285 13.34 6.37 -2.05
C ASP A 285 14.26 5.96 -3.21
N GLU A 286 14.83 6.95 -3.91
CA GLU A 286 15.68 6.73 -5.09
C GLU A 286 16.95 5.90 -4.79
N THR A 287 17.51 6.07 -3.61
CA THR A 287 18.71 5.31 -3.19
C THR A 287 18.35 3.86 -2.95
N LEU A 288 17.30 3.59 -2.17
CA LEU A 288 16.82 2.24 -1.90
C LEU A 288 16.37 1.54 -3.19
N LYS A 289 15.63 2.26 -4.06
CA LYS A 289 15.20 1.78 -5.38
C LYS A 289 16.37 1.21 -6.19
N LYS A 290 17.49 1.95 -6.25
CA LYS A 290 18.68 1.51 -6.97
C LYS A 290 19.19 0.17 -6.46
N TYR A 291 19.35 0.01 -5.14
CA TYR A 291 19.87 -1.23 -4.56
C TYR A 291 18.91 -2.40 -4.69
N ILE A 292 17.61 -2.20 -4.50
CA ILE A 292 16.59 -3.25 -4.72
C ILE A 292 16.56 -3.66 -6.21
N TYR A 293 16.69 -2.71 -7.13
CA TYR A 293 16.75 -3.01 -8.56
C TYR A 293 17.98 -3.86 -8.93
N GLU A 294 19.16 -3.52 -8.41
CA GLU A 294 20.40 -4.29 -8.61
C GLU A 294 20.27 -5.71 -8.02
N GLU A 295 19.64 -5.84 -6.84
CA GLU A 295 19.35 -7.13 -6.22
C GLU A 295 18.43 -7.98 -7.08
N PHE A 296 17.36 -7.40 -7.61
CA PHE A 296 16.43 -8.10 -8.50
C PHE A 296 17.10 -8.55 -9.80
N LEU A 297 17.98 -7.74 -10.39
CA LEU A 297 18.74 -8.14 -11.57
C LEU A 297 19.64 -9.33 -11.27
N ARG A 298 20.33 -9.32 -10.12
CA ARG A 298 21.16 -10.46 -9.70
C ARG A 298 20.35 -11.73 -9.52
N LYS A 299 19.20 -11.66 -8.87
CA LYS A 299 18.27 -12.80 -8.72
C LYS A 299 17.75 -13.30 -10.07
N LEU A 300 17.47 -12.41 -11.02
CA LEU A 300 17.08 -12.79 -12.38
C LEU A 300 18.19 -13.54 -13.13
N ASP A 301 19.44 -13.08 -13.01
CA ASP A 301 20.61 -13.75 -13.60
C ASP A 301 20.85 -15.15 -13.04
N GLU A 302 20.47 -15.38 -11.78
CA GLU A 302 20.53 -16.69 -11.11
C GLU A 302 19.42 -17.63 -11.60
N LEU A 303 18.23 -17.09 -11.88
CA LEU A 303 17.08 -17.87 -12.40
C LEU A 303 17.28 -18.36 -13.85
N ILE A 304 17.93 -17.55 -14.68
CA ILE A 304 18.22 -17.94 -16.07
C ILE A 304 19.44 -18.85 -16.00
N PRO A 305 19.29 -20.19 -16.27
CA PRO A 305 20.44 -21.04 -16.35
C PRO A 305 21.37 -20.35 -17.36
N LYS A 306 22.56 -19.95 -16.93
CA LYS A 306 23.62 -19.53 -17.85
C LYS A 306 23.89 -20.76 -18.72
N GLN A 307 23.04 -20.97 -19.71
CA GLN A 307 23.38 -21.91 -20.77
C GLN A 307 24.72 -21.40 -21.26
N LYS A 308 25.72 -22.28 -21.21
CA LYS A 308 27.02 -22.12 -21.88
C LYS A 308 26.81 -22.03 -23.41
N LEU A 309 25.77 -21.34 -23.86
CA LEU A 309 25.32 -21.22 -25.27
C LEU A 309 26.18 -20.24 -26.04
N PHE A 310 27.09 -19.56 -25.38
CA PHE A 310 28.16 -18.87 -26.10
C PHE A 310 29.52 -19.29 -25.54
N LYS A 311 29.88 -20.61 -25.61
CA LYS A 311 31.25 -20.89 -26.01
C LYS A 311 31.44 -20.07 -27.29
N LYS A 312 32.18 -18.95 -27.18
CA LYS A 312 32.71 -18.26 -28.35
C LYS A 312 33.24 -19.29 -29.29
N ASN A 313 32.45 -19.70 -30.32
CA ASN A 313 33.03 -20.16 -31.51
C ASN A 313 33.88 -19.01 -32.03
N ASN A 314 35.20 -19.15 -31.92
CA ASN A 314 36.16 -18.16 -32.35
C ASN A 314 36.04 -17.81 -33.86
N ASN A 315 35.00 -18.34 -34.56
CA ASN A 315 34.71 -18.04 -35.94
C ASN A 315 33.69 -16.88 -36.17
N PHE A 316 33.11 -16.32 -35.07
CA PHE A 316 32.46 -15.01 -35.16
C PHE A 316 33.38 -13.90 -34.70
N LYS A 317 34.61 -13.85 -35.29
CA LYS A 317 35.45 -12.67 -35.28
C LYS A 317 34.77 -11.61 -36.17
N GLY A 318 33.82 -10.87 -35.60
CA GLY A 318 33.28 -9.79 -36.43
C GLY A 318 32.30 -8.85 -35.76
N TYR A 319 31.52 -9.29 -34.70
CA TYR A 319 30.40 -8.44 -34.28
C TYR A 319 30.31 -8.03 -32.82
N TYR A 320 31.13 -8.57 -31.89
CA TYR A 320 31.20 -8.09 -30.51
C TYR A 320 32.65 -8.13 -30.00
N SER A 321 33.47 -7.23 -30.50
CA SER A 321 34.74 -6.89 -29.89
C SER A 321 34.46 -6.07 -28.61
N LYS A 322 35.10 -6.41 -27.49
CA LYS A 322 35.09 -5.62 -26.24
C LYS A 322 35.65 -4.17 -26.41
N ASN A 323 36.03 -3.81 -27.62
CA ASN A 323 36.37 -2.48 -28.08
C ASN A 323 35.50 -2.09 -29.27
N VAL A 324 34.19 -1.91 -29.05
CA VAL A 324 33.44 -1.07 -29.97
C VAL A 324 33.89 0.35 -29.69
N THR A 325 35.03 0.69 -30.29
CA THR A 325 35.35 2.11 -30.50
C THR A 325 34.21 2.61 -31.40
N ALA A 326 33.36 3.49 -30.84
CA ALA A 326 32.34 4.15 -31.62
C ALA A 326 32.96 4.60 -32.95
N LEU A 327 32.30 4.30 -34.07
CA LEU A 327 32.69 4.75 -35.40
C LEU A 327 33.09 6.22 -35.32
N ASN A 328 34.11 6.62 -36.06
CA ASN A 328 34.60 8.02 -36.04
C ASN A 328 33.47 9.02 -36.29
N GLU A 329 32.47 8.62 -37.05
CA GLU A 329 31.23 9.38 -37.26
C GLU A 329 30.38 9.47 -35.97
N THR A 330 30.21 8.37 -35.23
CA THR A 330 29.52 8.37 -33.94
C THR A 330 30.27 9.18 -32.89
N LYS A 331 31.63 9.13 -32.91
CA LYS A 331 32.45 10.00 -32.06
C LYS A 331 32.38 11.48 -32.45
N LYS A 332 32.23 11.77 -33.76
CA LYS A 332 31.99 13.15 -34.23
C LYS A 332 30.59 13.64 -33.82
N ILE A 333 29.57 12.79 -33.91
CA ILE A 333 28.19 13.11 -33.47
C ILE A 333 28.17 13.30 -31.95
N PHE A 334 28.83 12.43 -31.17
CA PHE A 334 28.91 12.59 -29.71
C PHE A 334 29.71 13.82 -29.29
N LYS A 335 30.80 14.16 -29.99
CA LYS A 335 31.53 15.40 -29.77
C LYS A 335 30.75 16.64 -30.19
N LYS A 336 29.90 16.55 -31.22
CA LYS A 336 28.98 17.62 -31.59
C LYS A 336 27.87 17.79 -30.55
N ASN A 337 27.36 16.70 -30.01
CA ASN A 337 26.26 16.72 -29.00
C ASN A 337 26.73 17.26 -27.63
N ASN A 338 28.00 17.17 -27.27
CA ASN A 338 28.55 17.84 -26.07
C ASN A 338 28.62 19.38 -26.19
N LYS A 339 28.17 19.94 -27.28
CA LYS A 339 28.03 21.39 -27.47
C LYS A 339 26.68 21.94 -27.01
N TYR A 340 25.67 21.08 -26.80
CA TYR A 340 24.33 21.51 -26.48
C TYR A 340 23.99 21.24 -25.01
N THR A 341 23.39 22.22 -24.36
CA THR A 341 22.90 22.10 -23.01
C THR A 341 21.59 21.27 -22.99
N LYS A 342 21.14 20.90 -21.81
CA LYS A 342 19.84 20.21 -21.66
C LYS A 342 18.68 21.07 -22.17
N GLU A 343 18.80 22.36 -21.97
CA GLU A 343 17.85 23.38 -22.44
C GLU A 343 17.82 23.45 -23.97
N ASP A 344 18.99 23.44 -24.64
CA ASP A 344 19.08 23.40 -26.10
C ASP A 344 18.37 22.16 -26.68
N LEU A 345 18.55 20.99 -26.06
CA LEU A 345 17.90 19.75 -26.51
C LEU A 345 16.38 19.80 -26.34
N GLN A 346 15.88 20.45 -25.31
CA GLN A 346 14.44 20.67 -25.12
C GLN A 346 13.89 21.63 -26.16
N GLU A 347 14.57 22.72 -26.45
CA GLU A 347 14.18 23.70 -27.49
C GLU A 347 14.15 23.04 -28.88
N PHE A 348 15.15 22.22 -29.24
CA PHE A 348 15.17 21.45 -30.48
C PHE A 348 14.01 20.46 -30.57
N SER A 349 13.65 19.81 -29.47
CA SER A 349 12.50 18.89 -29.43
C SER A 349 11.19 19.61 -29.71
N ILE A 350 11.01 20.80 -29.15
CA ILE A 350 9.81 21.62 -29.39
C ILE A 350 9.78 22.08 -30.85
N LEU A 351 10.91 22.59 -31.38
CA LEU A 351 11.02 22.98 -32.80
C LEU A 351 10.73 21.82 -33.75
N PHE A 352 11.21 20.62 -33.44
CA PHE A 352 10.91 19.41 -34.20
C PHE A 352 9.41 19.12 -34.24
N ILE A 353 8.72 19.23 -33.11
CA ILE A 353 7.26 19.07 -33.03
C ILE A 353 6.56 20.14 -33.87
N MET A 354 6.99 21.40 -33.76
CA MET A 354 6.41 22.51 -34.51
C MET A 354 6.52 22.31 -36.03
N LEU A 355 7.64 21.79 -36.51
CA LEU A 355 7.89 21.55 -37.93
C LEU A 355 7.11 20.35 -38.48
N ASN A 356 6.99 19.28 -37.69
CA ASN A 356 6.39 18.03 -38.17
C ASN A 356 4.89 17.91 -37.90
N TYR A 357 4.36 18.71 -36.97
CA TYR A 357 2.96 18.62 -36.54
C TYR A 357 2.29 20.01 -36.46
N PRO A 358 2.15 20.73 -37.57
CA PRO A 358 1.60 22.08 -37.62
C PRO A 358 0.20 22.18 -37.03
N ASP A 359 -0.63 21.15 -37.18
CA ASP A 359 -2.00 21.11 -36.61
C ASP A 359 -2.00 21.14 -35.07
N ILE A 360 -0.99 20.54 -34.44
CA ILE A 360 -0.83 20.60 -32.96
C ILE A 360 -0.46 22.00 -32.56
N VAL A 361 0.36 22.70 -33.35
CA VAL A 361 0.77 24.07 -33.09
C VAL A 361 -0.39 25.02 -33.23
N LYS A 362 -1.22 24.87 -34.30
CA LYS A 362 -2.45 25.67 -34.50
C LYS A 362 -3.41 25.53 -33.31
N LYS A 363 -3.62 24.33 -32.82
CA LYS A 363 -4.51 24.06 -31.67
C LYS A 363 -4.00 24.63 -30.36
N ASN A 364 -2.71 24.81 -30.20
CA ASN A 364 -2.06 25.23 -28.96
C ASN A 364 -1.24 26.51 -29.15
N TYR A 365 -1.64 27.36 -30.06
CA TYR A 365 -0.87 28.53 -30.50
C TYR A 365 -0.45 29.44 -29.34
N GLU A 366 -1.38 29.80 -28.45
CA GLU A 366 -1.12 30.66 -27.30
C GLU A 366 -0.11 30.05 -26.33
N LEU A 367 -0.24 28.74 -26.03
CA LEU A 367 0.67 28.03 -25.17
C LEU A 367 2.10 27.97 -25.74
N ILE A 368 2.24 27.67 -27.03
CA ILE A 368 3.53 27.57 -27.72
C ILE A 368 4.15 28.97 -27.89
N SER A 369 3.36 29.99 -28.17
CA SER A 369 3.86 31.37 -28.26
C SER A 369 4.47 31.84 -26.94
N GLY A 370 3.89 31.46 -25.80
CA GLY A 370 4.36 31.80 -24.46
C GLY A 370 5.63 31.07 -23.99
N ILE A 371 6.11 30.04 -24.70
CA ILE A 371 7.34 29.33 -24.31
C ILE A 371 8.57 30.17 -24.62
N HIS A 372 9.34 30.51 -23.60
CA HIS A 372 10.61 31.23 -23.76
C HIS A 372 11.75 30.28 -24.17
N PHE A 373 12.45 30.64 -25.26
CA PHE A 373 13.65 29.96 -25.71
C PHE A 373 14.90 30.76 -25.30
N SER A 374 15.90 30.06 -24.78
CA SER A 374 17.14 30.66 -24.24
C SER A 374 18.09 31.13 -25.36
N SER A 375 18.22 30.31 -26.40
CA SER A 375 19.08 30.61 -27.54
C SER A 375 18.43 31.62 -28.51
N GLU A 376 19.17 32.61 -28.97
CA GLU A 376 18.71 33.56 -29.95
C GLU A 376 18.37 32.89 -31.30
N LYS A 377 19.14 31.89 -31.71
CA LYS A 377 18.90 31.14 -32.94
C LYS A 377 17.58 30.35 -32.90
N THR A 378 17.33 29.62 -31.82
CA THR A 378 16.12 28.81 -31.66
C THR A 378 14.90 29.71 -31.52
N ARG A 379 15.04 30.85 -30.86
CA ARG A 379 13.98 31.88 -30.71
C ARG A 379 13.58 32.47 -32.06
N ASN A 380 14.54 32.85 -32.90
CA ASN A 380 14.32 33.38 -34.23
C ASN A 380 13.63 32.30 -35.12
N LEU A 381 14.04 31.07 -35.03
CA LEU A 381 13.46 29.96 -35.77
C LEU A 381 12.00 29.70 -35.33
N LYS A 382 11.75 29.66 -34.00
CA LYS A 382 10.39 29.58 -33.46
C LYS A 382 9.49 30.67 -34.04
N LYS A 383 9.97 31.93 -34.04
CA LYS A 383 9.23 33.05 -34.55
C LYS A 383 8.86 32.89 -36.03
N LYS A 384 9.82 32.50 -36.87
CA LYS A 384 9.60 32.24 -38.31
C LYS A 384 8.60 31.11 -38.56
N ILE A 385 8.67 30.01 -37.76
CA ILE A 385 7.72 28.89 -37.85
C ILE A 385 6.31 29.38 -37.49
N MET A 386 6.17 30.15 -36.43
CA MET A 386 4.87 30.69 -35.99
C MET A 386 4.27 31.64 -37.02
N GLU A 387 5.06 32.52 -37.63
CA GLU A 387 4.64 33.45 -38.70
C GLU A 387 4.18 32.66 -39.95
N ASN A 388 4.84 31.58 -40.33
CA ASN A 388 4.46 30.74 -41.46
C ASN A 388 3.16 29.94 -41.18
N ILE A 389 2.86 29.61 -39.95
CA ILE A 389 1.61 28.93 -39.55
C ILE A 389 0.40 29.86 -39.66
N ASP A 390 0.57 31.17 -39.39
CA ASP A 390 -0.51 32.18 -39.49
C ASP A 390 -0.83 32.55 -40.95
N THR A 391 0.16 32.45 -41.85
CA THR A 391 -0.06 32.82 -43.27
C THR A 391 -0.70 31.69 -44.09
N ASP A 392 -0.65 30.44 -43.64
CA ASP A 392 -1.15 29.24 -44.37
C ASP A 392 -2.59 28.89 -43.97
N THR A 393 -3.54 29.78 -44.21
CA THR A 393 -4.97 29.51 -43.97
C THR A 393 -5.66 28.63 -45.02
N ASN A 394 -4.97 28.20 -46.11
CA ASN A 394 -5.64 27.59 -47.27
C ASN A 394 -4.98 26.37 -47.91
N SER A 395 -4.02 25.67 -47.30
CA SER A 395 -3.50 24.44 -47.91
C SER A 395 -3.43 23.24 -46.94
N ASN A 396 -4.14 22.16 -47.33
CA ASN A 396 -4.27 20.88 -46.62
C ASN A 396 -3.07 19.95 -46.79
N ASP A 397 -1.86 20.43 -47.08
CA ASP A 397 -0.71 19.62 -47.41
C ASP A 397 0.47 19.83 -46.45
N GLY A 398 0.54 19.02 -45.37
CA GLY A 398 1.69 19.00 -44.43
C GLY A 398 3.06 18.74 -45.06
N LYS A 399 3.09 18.20 -46.35
CA LYS A 399 4.33 18.03 -47.10
C LYS A 399 4.92 19.34 -47.62
N ASN A 400 4.10 20.33 -47.95
CA ASN A 400 4.56 21.64 -48.37
C ASN A 400 5.20 22.44 -47.26
N PHE A 401 4.70 22.30 -46.03
CA PHE A 401 5.21 23.00 -44.86
C PHE A 401 6.64 22.57 -44.50
N ILE A 402 6.96 21.28 -44.63
CA ILE A 402 8.30 20.73 -44.42
C ILE A 402 9.28 21.21 -45.49
N ASN A 403 8.84 21.33 -46.78
CA ASN A 403 9.68 21.81 -47.85
C ASN A 403 10.01 23.29 -47.76
N ILE A 404 9.05 24.12 -47.35
CA ILE A 404 9.27 25.57 -47.14
C ILE A 404 10.26 25.81 -45.99
N ASN A 405 10.28 24.94 -44.97
CA ASN A 405 11.17 25.06 -43.81
C ASN A 405 12.49 24.26 -43.93
N LYS A 406 12.68 23.54 -45.04
CA LYS A 406 13.92 22.72 -45.24
C LYS A 406 15.20 23.57 -45.24
N ASN A 407 15.14 24.75 -45.84
CA ASN A 407 16.22 25.72 -45.85
C ASN A 407 16.49 26.26 -44.43
N LEU A 408 15.49 26.37 -43.58
CA LEU A 408 15.63 26.80 -42.18
C LEU A 408 16.28 25.72 -41.31
N ILE A 409 16.07 24.44 -41.66
CA ILE A 409 16.70 23.31 -40.94
C ILE A 409 18.19 23.20 -41.29
N GLU A 410 18.58 23.51 -42.54
CA GLU A 410 19.96 23.51 -43.02
C GLU A 410 20.78 24.67 -42.40
N GLU A 411 20.16 25.79 -42.03
CA GLU A 411 20.85 26.90 -41.31
C GLU A 411 21.23 26.52 -39.86
N ILE A 412 20.69 25.43 -39.29
CA ILE A 412 20.91 25.00 -37.90
C ILE A 412 21.83 23.79 -37.82
N SER A 413 21.99 23.01 -38.88
CA SER A 413 22.89 21.85 -38.94
C SER A 413 24.33 22.30 -39.22
#